data_79c009ec866611cc092331388c83f5c1
#
_entry.id   79c009ec866611cc092331388c83f5c1
#
_cell.length_a   1.000
_cell.length_b   1.000
_cell.length_c   1.000
_cell.angle_alpha   90.00
_cell.angle_beta   90.00
_cell.angle_gamma   90.00
#
_symmetry.space_group_name_H-M   'P 1'
#
loop_
_entity.id
_entity.type
_entity.pdbx_description
1 polymer ?
#
loop_
_entity_poly.entity_id
_entity_poly.type
_entity_poly.pdbx_seq_one_letter_code
_entity_poly.pdbx_strand_id
1 'polypeptide(L)'
;CIRDRVHAIKQIANFKTNATLSELDVRDSLNKYLPLDIRILDAEKTDNRFHARLNAKGKHYRYTIDNGEVANVFERKYMTRLTQNYDIEAMKKAAKLFIGEHDFKSFCDNKRMKKSTIRTISDISINNSDGIITIDFYGNGFLYHMVRILTGTLLMVGTHELSCDDIPDIIEKKSRDAAGF
;
A
#
# COMPACT_ATOMS: atom_id res chain seq x y z
N CYS A 1 10.17 -7.68 -8.80
CA CYS A 1 9.20 -7.02 -9.69
C CYS A 1 8.63 -5.82 -8.96
N ILE A 2 9.21 -4.66 -9.18
CA ILE A 2 8.71 -3.39 -8.67
C ILE A 2 7.51 -3.04 -9.53
N ARG A 3 6.32 -2.89 -8.94
CA ARG A 3 5.19 -2.32 -9.65
C ARG A 3 5.48 -0.85 -9.91
N ASP A 4 5.08 -0.38 -11.08
CA ASP A 4 5.26 1.01 -11.48
C ASP A 4 4.76 1.96 -10.39
N ARG A 5 5.61 2.93 -10.01
CA ARG A 5 5.35 3.94 -8.96
C ARG A 5 5.07 3.36 -7.56
N VAL A 6 5.59 2.19 -7.25
CA VAL A 6 5.57 1.62 -5.90
C VAL A 6 7.00 1.40 -5.45
N HIS A 7 7.36 2.01 -4.33
CA HIS A 7 8.67 1.91 -3.71
C HIS A 7 8.56 1.04 -2.46
N ALA A 8 9.61 0.32 -2.11
CA ALA A 8 9.63 -0.53 -0.93
C ALA A 8 10.73 -0.07 0.02
N ILE A 9 10.35 0.37 1.22
CA ILE A 9 11.32 0.64 2.30
C ILE A 9 11.92 -0.68 2.78
N LYS A 10 11.08 -1.73 2.86
CA LYS A 10 11.48 -3.08 3.25
C LYS A 10 10.66 -4.11 2.49
N GLN A 11 11.32 -4.90 1.66
CA GLN A 11 10.71 -6.01 0.93
C GLN A 11 11.50 -7.28 1.19
N ILE A 12 10.80 -8.38 1.42
CA ILE A 12 11.40 -9.70 1.61
C ILE A 12 11.33 -10.46 0.29
N ALA A 13 12.46 -11.03 -0.10
CA ALA A 13 12.58 -11.95 -1.22
C ALA A 13 13.26 -13.24 -0.76
N ASN A 14 13.07 -14.34 -1.46
CA ASN A 14 13.77 -15.58 -1.21
C ASN A 14 14.28 -16.20 -2.51
N PHE A 15 15.40 -16.89 -2.42
CA PHE A 15 15.96 -17.71 -3.49
C PHE A 15 16.63 -18.95 -2.90
N LYS A 16 16.92 -19.93 -3.75
CA LYS A 16 17.67 -21.13 -3.37
C LYS A 16 19.03 -21.11 -4.03
N THR A 17 20.04 -21.52 -3.29
CA THR A 17 21.41 -21.64 -3.77
C THR A 17 22.09 -22.87 -3.18
N ASN A 18 23.01 -23.46 -3.92
CA ASN A 18 23.91 -24.52 -3.45
C ASN A 18 25.27 -23.97 -3.05
N ALA A 19 25.48 -22.65 -3.15
CA ALA A 19 26.76 -22.04 -2.77
C ALA A 19 26.92 -22.04 -1.25
N THR A 20 28.15 -22.32 -0.79
CA THR A 20 28.50 -22.27 0.63
C THR A 20 28.97 -20.85 0.95
N LEU A 21 28.01 -19.93 1.06
CA LEU A 21 28.27 -18.54 1.39
C LEU A 21 27.64 -18.21 2.76
N SER A 22 28.29 -17.31 3.50
CA SER A 22 27.68 -16.72 4.69
C SER A 22 26.57 -15.74 4.28
N GLU A 23 25.68 -15.41 5.20
CA GLU A 23 24.62 -14.42 5.01
C GLU A 23 25.20 -13.05 4.63
N LEU A 24 26.31 -12.66 5.26
CA LEU A 24 27.04 -11.42 4.96
C LEU A 24 27.60 -11.43 3.53
N ASP A 25 28.21 -12.55 3.11
CA ASP A 25 28.74 -12.68 1.75
C ASP A 25 27.64 -12.57 0.70
N VAL A 26 26.47 -13.15 0.97
CA VAL A 26 25.29 -13.04 0.08
C VAL A 26 24.85 -11.59 -0.03
N ARG A 27 24.66 -10.89 1.10
CA ARG A 27 24.27 -9.48 1.12
C ARG A 27 25.25 -8.62 0.35
N ASP A 28 26.54 -8.75 0.65
CA ASP A 28 27.58 -7.89 0.11
C ASP A 28 27.84 -8.18 -1.38
N SER A 29 27.79 -9.46 -1.77
CA SER A 29 27.90 -9.84 -3.18
C SER A 29 26.73 -9.29 -4.00
N LEU A 30 25.49 -9.43 -3.54
CA LEU A 30 24.32 -8.89 -4.24
C LEU A 30 24.41 -7.37 -4.36
N ASN A 31 24.83 -6.67 -3.32
CA ASN A 31 24.96 -5.22 -3.33
C ASN A 31 26.04 -4.67 -4.29
N LYS A 32 26.97 -5.50 -4.73
CA LYS A 32 27.97 -5.12 -5.77
C LYS A 32 27.35 -5.05 -7.17
N TYR A 33 26.32 -5.87 -7.44
CA TYR A 33 25.75 -6.02 -8.79
C TYR A 33 24.38 -5.33 -8.93
N LEU A 34 23.71 -5.02 -7.82
CA LEU A 34 22.43 -4.34 -7.85
C LEU A 34 22.59 -2.86 -8.21
N PRO A 35 21.63 -2.28 -8.95
CA PRO A 35 21.61 -0.85 -9.24
C PRO A 35 21.49 -0.02 -7.96
N LEU A 36 21.82 1.27 -8.05
CA LEU A 36 21.91 2.17 -6.88
C LEU A 36 20.59 2.37 -6.13
N ASP A 37 19.46 2.12 -6.78
CA ASP A 37 18.13 2.25 -6.22
C ASP A 37 17.60 0.96 -5.54
N ILE A 38 18.43 -0.10 -5.49
CA ILE A 38 18.12 -1.35 -4.80
C ILE A 38 19.26 -1.70 -3.85
N ARG A 39 18.90 -1.97 -2.58
CA ARG A 39 19.86 -2.39 -1.56
C ARG A 39 19.34 -3.57 -0.75
N ILE A 40 20.18 -4.56 -0.55
CA ILE A 40 19.96 -5.65 0.40
C ILE A 40 20.43 -5.15 1.77
N LEU A 41 19.50 -5.09 2.69
CA LEU A 41 19.77 -4.64 4.06
C LEU A 41 20.31 -5.79 4.91
N ASP A 42 19.72 -6.98 4.72
CA ASP A 42 20.04 -8.17 5.48
C ASP A 42 19.74 -9.44 4.69
N ALA A 43 20.37 -10.55 5.06
CA ALA A 43 20.13 -11.88 4.52
C ALA A 43 20.13 -12.91 5.65
N GLU A 44 19.21 -13.86 5.59
CA GLU A 44 19.05 -14.94 6.58
C GLU A 44 18.88 -16.28 5.87
N LYS A 45 19.47 -17.33 6.43
CA LYS A 45 19.13 -18.71 6.06
C LYS A 45 17.77 -19.08 6.64
N THR A 46 16.95 -19.74 5.87
CA THR A 46 15.62 -20.14 6.28
C THR A 46 15.29 -21.56 5.80
N ASP A 47 14.19 -22.10 6.29
CA ASP A 47 13.68 -23.40 5.90
C ASP A 47 13.41 -23.47 4.37
N ASN A 48 13.64 -24.65 3.78
CA ASN A 48 13.42 -24.90 2.33
C ASN A 48 11.98 -24.69 1.88
N ARG A 49 11.00 -24.68 2.79
CA ARG A 49 9.58 -24.42 2.53
C ARG A 49 9.23 -22.94 2.62
N PHE A 50 10.14 -22.10 3.11
CA PHE A 50 9.88 -20.67 3.21
C PHE A 50 9.63 -20.05 1.85
N HIS A 51 8.58 -19.23 1.79
CA HIS A 51 8.24 -18.47 0.59
C HIS A 51 7.81 -17.05 1.00
N ALA A 52 8.61 -16.05 0.67
CA ALA A 52 8.44 -14.67 1.09
C ALA A 52 7.04 -14.08 0.84
N ARG A 53 6.36 -14.51 -0.23
CA ARG A 53 4.99 -14.08 -0.54
C ARG A 53 3.91 -14.90 0.16
N LEU A 54 4.08 -16.23 0.25
CA LEU A 54 3.02 -17.12 0.76
C LEU A 54 3.02 -17.17 2.28
N ASN A 55 4.18 -17.04 2.90
CA ASN A 55 4.32 -17.02 4.36
C ASN A 55 4.16 -15.61 4.97
N ALA A 56 3.93 -14.59 4.14
CA ALA A 56 3.67 -13.25 4.65
C ALA A 56 2.36 -13.22 5.46
N LYS A 57 2.45 -12.80 6.72
CA LYS A 57 1.31 -12.68 7.65
C LYS A 57 0.53 -11.38 7.48
N GLY A 58 1.20 -10.33 7.01
CA GLY A 58 0.61 -9.02 6.79
C GLY A 58 1.42 -8.18 5.82
N LYS A 59 0.82 -7.08 5.40
CA LYS A 59 1.44 -6.07 4.53
C LYS A 59 1.09 -4.69 5.01
N HIS A 60 2.07 -3.81 4.93
CA HIS A 60 1.90 -2.39 5.18
C HIS A 60 2.16 -1.62 3.88
N TYR A 61 1.24 -0.72 3.55
CA TYR A 61 1.38 0.23 2.45
C TYR A 61 1.19 1.65 2.97
N ARG A 62 2.08 2.56 2.58
CA ARG A 62 1.94 3.99 2.81
C ARG A 62 1.68 4.69 1.50
N TYR A 63 0.67 5.54 1.49
CA TYR A 63 0.44 6.52 0.43
C TYR A 63 0.84 7.90 0.96
N THR A 64 1.69 8.61 0.22
CA THR A 64 2.19 9.92 0.63
C THR A 64 1.70 10.97 -0.35
N ILE A 65 1.10 12.03 0.18
CA ILE A 65 0.55 13.15 -0.58
C ILE A 65 1.26 14.43 -0.12
N ASP A 66 1.85 15.13 -1.08
CA ASP A 66 2.34 16.48 -0.89
C ASP A 66 1.17 17.44 -1.07
N ASN A 67 0.67 18.02 0.02
CA ASN A 67 -0.46 18.94 0.09
C ASN A 67 -0.01 20.32 0.61
N GLY A 68 1.31 20.55 0.75
CA GLY A 68 1.86 21.78 1.22
C GLY A 68 1.64 22.95 0.25
N GLU A 69 1.77 24.17 0.70
CA GLU A 69 1.70 25.37 -0.15
C GLU A 69 2.80 25.33 -1.22
N VAL A 70 4.03 24.99 -0.81
CA VAL A 70 5.18 24.85 -1.70
C VAL A 70 5.45 23.37 -1.96
N ALA A 71 5.59 23.00 -3.25
CA ALA A 71 5.84 21.63 -3.67
C ALA A 71 7.20 21.12 -3.20
N ASN A 72 7.24 19.87 -2.69
CA ASN A 72 8.49 19.19 -2.38
C ASN A 72 9.13 18.66 -3.66
N VAL A 73 10.06 19.42 -4.24
CA VAL A 73 10.70 19.09 -5.52
C VAL A 73 11.68 17.91 -5.42
N PHE A 74 12.28 17.68 -4.24
CA PHE A 74 13.28 16.63 -4.04
C PHE A 74 12.63 15.25 -3.96
N GLU A 75 11.49 15.12 -3.31
CA GLU A 75 10.79 13.85 -3.12
C GLU A 75 9.61 13.61 -4.07
N ARG A 76 9.45 14.47 -5.08
CA ARG A 76 8.34 14.42 -6.04
C ARG A 76 8.11 13.06 -6.73
N LYS A 77 9.14 12.19 -6.77
CA LYS A 77 9.04 10.85 -7.35
C LYS A 77 8.37 9.84 -6.43
N TYR A 78 8.28 10.15 -5.13
CA TYR A 78 7.83 9.24 -4.09
C TYR A 78 6.48 9.64 -3.49
N MET A 79 5.93 10.80 -3.87
CA MET A 79 4.66 11.30 -3.38
C MET A 79 3.81 11.88 -4.50
N THR A 80 2.51 11.99 -4.25
CA THR A 80 1.56 12.58 -5.20
C THR A 80 1.28 14.01 -4.77
N ARG A 81 1.44 14.97 -5.68
CA ARG A 81 1.07 16.38 -5.42
C ARG A 81 -0.43 16.56 -5.60
N LEU A 82 -1.11 17.02 -4.54
CA LEU A 82 -2.52 17.43 -4.56
C LEU A 82 -2.67 18.73 -3.78
N THR A 83 -3.39 19.71 -4.34
CA THR A 83 -3.47 21.07 -3.78
C THR A 83 -4.85 21.42 -3.20
N GLN A 84 -5.78 20.48 -3.18
CA GLN A 84 -7.11 20.67 -2.61
C GLN A 84 -7.06 20.67 -1.07
N ASN A 85 -8.02 21.33 -0.46
CA ASN A 85 -8.21 21.24 0.99
C ASN A 85 -8.90 19.93 1.34
N TYR A 86 -8.35 19.20 2.31
CA TYR A 86 -8.89 17.92 2.76
C TYR A 86 -9.31 18.00 4.22
N ASP A 87 -10.54 17.59 4.52
CA ASP A 87 -11.02 17.35 5.88
C ASP A 87 -10.44 16.02 6.39
N ILE A 88 -9.31 16.11 7.10
CA ILE A 88 -8.59 14.96 7.64
C ILE A 88 -9.44 14.18 8.65
N GLU A 89 -10.28 14.86 9.43
CA GLU A 89 -11.12 14.19 10.42
C GLU A 89 -12.26 13.39 9.75
N ALA A 90 -12.87 13.93 8.68
CA ALA A 90 -13.80 13.16 7.86
C ALA A 90 -13.14 11.94 7.24
N MET A 91 -11.93 12.09 6.68
CA MET A 91 -11.15 10.97 6.14
C MET A 91 -10.85 9.91 7.21
N LYS A 92 -10.45 10.29 8.42
CA LYS A 92 -10.21 9.36 9.54
C LYS A 92 -11.47 8.61 9.96
N LYS A 93 -12.64 9.27 9.95
CA LYS A 93 -13.93 8.61 10.22
C LYS A 93 -14.25 7.57 9.16
N ALA A 94 -14.12 7.93 7.89
CA ALA A 94 -14.35 7.02 6.77
C ALA A 94 -13.36 5.83 6.79
N ALA A 95 -12.09 6.07 7.12
CA ALA A 95 -11.07 5.02 7.21
C ALA A 95 -11.45 3.90 8.18
N LYS A 96 -12.09 4.23 9.30
CA LYS A 96 -12.54 3.24 10.30
C LYS A 96 -13.57 2.26 9.73
N LEU A 97 -14.37 2.66 8.74
CA LEU A 97 -15.39 1.82 8.11
C LEU A 97 -14.81 0.74 7.19
N PHE A 98 -13.55 0.86 6.80
CA PHE A 98 -12.83 -0.15 6.04
C PHE A 98 -12.11 -1.19 6.92
N ILE A 99 -12.00 -0.94 8.23
CA ILE A 99 -11.32 -1.85 9.16
C ILE A 99 -12.19 -3.08 9.38
N GLY A 100 -11.57 -4.24 9.37
CA GLY A 100 -12.24 -5.54 9.48
C GLY A 100 -12.14 -6.37 8.22
N GLU A 101 -12.91 -7.45 8.19
CA GLU A 101 -13.00 -8.35 7.05
C GLU A 101 -14.17 -7.94 6.15
N HIS A 102 -13.87 -7.60 4.90
CA HIS A 102 -14.87 -7.19 3.91
C HIS A 102 -14.56 -7.81 2.54
N ASP A 103 -15.58 -7.86 1.69
CA ASP A 103 -15.42 -8.14 0.27
C ASP A 103 -15.04 -6.85 -0.47
N PHE A 104 -13.74 -6.63 -0.68
CA PHE A 104 -13.20 -5.44 -1.34
C PHE A 104 -13.28 -5.49 -2.88
N LYS A 105 -14.29 -6.15 -3.45
CA LYS A 105 -14.44 -6.23 -4.91
C LYS A 105 -14.59 -4.86 -5.57
N SER A 106 -15.29 -3.90 -4.95
CA SER A 106 -15.40 -2.52 -5.41
C SER A 106 -14.05 -1.79 -5.47
N PHE A 107 -13.10 -2.24 -4.66
CA PHE A 107 -11.75 -1.68 -4.57
C PHE A 107 -10.69 -2.51 -5.32
N CYS A 108 -11.11 -3.27 -6.33
CA CYS A 108 -10.25 -4.11 -7.15
C CYS A 108 -10.38 -3.78 -8.63
N ASP A 109 -9.28 -3.35 -9.26
CA ASP A 109 -9.25 -3.01 -10.70
C ASP A 109 -9.00 -4.24 -11.61
N ASN A 110 -9.12 -5.45 -11.08
CA ASN A 110 -9.03 -6.67 -11.87
C ASN A 110 -10.42 -7.28 -12.12
N LYS A 111 -11.05 -6.89 -13.22
CA LYS A 111 -12.38 -7.38 -13.63
C LYS A 111 -12.45 -8.91 -13.83
N ARG A 112 -11.32 -9.56 -14.11
CA ARG A 112 -11.24 -11.03 -14.37
C ARG A 112 -10.70 -11.82 -13.17
N MET A 113 -10.76 -11.27 -11.97
CA MET A 113 -10.23 -11.94 -10.79
C MET A 113 -11.05 -13.18 -10.43
N LYS A 114 -10.38 -14.36 -10.51
CA LYS A 114 -10.98 -15.66 -10.14
C LYS A 114 -10.82 -16.00 -8.65
N LYS A 115 -9.96 -15.29 -7.92
CA LYS A 115 -9.67 -15.53 -6.50
C LYS A 115 -10.57 -14.68 -5.63
N SER A 116 -10.75 -15.11 -4.36
CA SER A 116 -11.50 -14.33 -3.36
C SER A 116 -11.04 -12.89 -3.28
N THR A 117 -12.00 -11.97 -3.21
CA THR A 117 -11.82 -10.54 -2.99
C THR A 117 -11.94 -10.14 -1.51
N ILE A 118 -12.22 -11.10 -0.64
CA ILE A 118 -12.26 -10.88 0.81
C ILE A 118 -10.86 -10.59 1.32
N ARG A 119 -10.71 -9.50 2.08
CA ARG A 119 -9.47 -9.11 2.77
C ARG A 119 -9.80 -8.58 4.15
N THR A 120 -8.81 -8.65 5.02
CA THR A 120 -8.89 -8.06 6.36
C THR A 120 -7.93 -6.89 6.43
N ILE A 121 -8.47 -5.71 6.66
CA ILE A 121 -7.68 -4.51 7.01
C ILE A 121 -7.65 -4.43 8.52
N SER A 122 -6.45 -4.48 9.11
CA SER A 122 -6.27 -4.42 10.55
C SER A 122 -6.22 -3.00 11.07
N ASP A 123 -5.73 -2.05 10.27
CA ASP A 123 -5.68 -0.64 10.63
C ASP A 123 -5.52 0.25 9.39
N ILE A 124 -6.04 1.48 9.49
CA ILE A 124 -5.75 2.58 8.57
C ILE A 124 -5.51 3.83 9.42
N SER A 125 -4.29 4.37 9.35
CA SER A 125 -3.95 5.62 10.03
C SER A 125 -3.68 6.75 9.05
N ILE A 126 -4.16 7.96 9.37
CA ILE A 126 -4.03 9.16 8.54
C ILE A 126 -3.39 10.26 9.38
N ASN A 127 -2.27 10.79 8.90
CA ASN A 127 -1.59 11.90 9.52
C ASN A 127 -1.40 13.03 8.50
N ASN A 128 -1.47 14.26 8.98
CA ASN A 128 -1.10 15.46 8.22
C ASN A 128 -0.09 16.25 9.05
N SER A 129 1.10 16.43 8.53
CA SER A 129 2.17 17.21 9.15
C SER A 129 2.92 17.97 8.07
N ASP A 130 3.07 19.27 8.29
CA ASP A 130 3.83 20.18 7.41
C ASP A 130 3.41 20.12 5.94
N GLY A 131 2.10 19.95 5.70
CA GLY A 131 1.54 19.82 4.37
C GLY A 131 1.78 18.46 3.70
N ILE A 132 2.28 17.48 4.45
CA ILE A 132 2.40 16.09 3.97
C ILE A 132 1.32 15.24 4.63
N ILE A 133 0.42 14.69 3.80
CA ILE A 133 -0.59 13.73 4.25
C ILE A 133 -0.04 12.33 4.01
N THR A 134 0.00 11.51 5.05
CA THR A 134 0.34 10.09 4.95
C THR A 134 -0.87 9.24 5.32
N ILE A 135 -1.13 8.22 4.52
CA ILE A 135 -2.18 7.22 4.76
C ILE A 135 -1.51 5.85 4.80
N ASP A 136 -1.51 5.23 5.97
CA ASP A 136 -0.94 3.92 6.20
C ASP A 136 -2.03 2.86 6.25
N PHE A 137 -1.87 1.80 5.48
CA PHE A 137 -2.79 0.68 5.40
C PHE A 137 -2.12 -0.60 5.87
N TYR A 138 -2.70 -1.27 6.87
CA TYR A 138 -2.24 -2.56 7.40
C TYR A 138 -3.29 -3.63 7.15
N GLY A 139 -2.90 -4.80 6.66
CA GLY A 139 -3.84 -5.89 6.40
C GLY A 139 -3.17 -7.19 6.01
N ASN A 140 -3.95 -8.26 5.91
CA ASN A 140 -3.48 -9.60 5.53
C ASN A 140 -3.06 -9.68 4.05
N GLY A 141 -3.50 -8.74 3.22
CA GLY A 141 -3.18 -8.63 1.81
C GLY A 141 -4.06 -7.61 1.11
N PHE A 142 -3.63 -7.16 -0.05
CA PHE A 142 -4.36 -6.17 -0.84
C PHE A 142 -4.59 -6.68 -2.26
N LEU A 143 -5.73 -6.31 -2.83
CA LEU A 143 -6.11 -6.60 -4.20
C LEU A 143 -5.32 -5.70 -5.17
N TYR A 144 -5.50 -5.97 -6.45
CA TYR A 144 -4.88 -5.15 -7.49
C TYR A 144 -5.43 -3.73 -7.43
N HIS A 145 -4.56 -2.74 -7.29
CA HIS A 145 -4.83 -1.32 -7.11
C HIS A 145 -5.64 -0.94 -5.85
N MET A 146 -5.93 -1.87 -4.95
CA MET A 146 -6.82 -1.66 -3.79
C MET A 146 -6.42 -0.42 -2.96
N VAL A 147 -5.15 -0.29 -2.59
CA VAL A 147 -4.67 0.84 -1.78
C VAL A 147 -4.89 2.18 -2.49
N ARG A 148 -4.68 2.24 -3.81
CA ARG A 148 -4.92 3.46 -4.60
C ARG A 148 -6.39 3.85 -4.62
N ILE A 149 -7.28 2.87 -4.82
CA ILE A 149 -8.72 3.09 -4.86
C ILE A 149 -9.25 3.50 -3.49
N LEU A 150 -8.80 2.84 -2.41
CA LEU A 150 -9.11 3.25 -1.04
C LEU A 150 -8.66 4.68 -0.77
N THR A 151 -7.43 5.04 -1.17
CA THR A 151 -6.93 6.41 -1.03
C THR A 151 -7.80 7.40 -1.80
N GLY A 152 -8.13 7.12 -3.07
CA GLY A 152 -9.00 7.98 -3.86
C GLY A 152 -10.37 8.18 -3.22
N THR A 153 -10.97 7.10 -2.70
CA THR A 153 -12.26 7.19 -1.98
C THR A 153 -12.16 8.04 -0.71
N LEU A 154 -11.08 7.86 0.07
CA LEU A 154 -10.85 8.69 1.26
C LEU A 154 -10.64 10.17 0.92
N LEU A 155 -9.95 10.46 -0.19
CA LEU A 155 -9.78 11.83 -0.68
C LEU A 155 -11.11 12.47 -1.09
N MET A 156 -12.00 11.72 -1.75
CA MET A 156 -13.36 12.20 -2.07
C MET A 156 -14.18 12.50 -0.82
N VAL A 157 -14.00 11.72 0.25
CA VAL A 157 -14.61 12.07 1.55
C VAL A 157 -13.99 13.34 2.12
N GLY A 158 -12.67 13.49 2.00
CA GLY A 158 -11.94 14.69 2.45
C GLY A 158 -12.34 15.97 1.73
N THR A 159 -12.76 15.88 0.46
CA THR A 159 -13.29 17.01 -0.33
C THR A 159 -14.82 17.17 -0.21
N HIS A 160 -15.49 16.32 0.59
CA HIS A 160 -16.96 16.26 0.73
C HIS A 160 -17.71 15.92 -0.58
N GLU A 161 -17.04 15.33 -1.56
CA GLU A 161 -17.67 14.77 -2.77
C GLU A 161 -18.38 13.44 -2.49
N LEU A 162 -18.00 12.79 -1.38
CA LEU A 162 -18.56 11.54 -0.90
C LEU A 162 -18.81 11.63 0.60
N SER A 163 -19.94 11.09 1.08
CA SER A 163 -20.20 10.99 2.52
C SER A 163 -19.51 9.77 3.13
N CYS A 164 -19.15 9.85 4.41
CA CYS A 164 -18.73 8.68 5.18
C CYS A 164 -19.81 7.58 5.16
N ASP A 165 -21.08 7.95 5.17
CA ASP A 165 -22.20 7.03 5.23
C ASP A 165 -22.39 6.23 3.93
N ASP A 166 -21.78 6.65 2.83
CA ASP A 166 -21.81 5.93 1.55
C ASP A 166 -20.82 4.74 1.52
N ILE A 167 -19.84 4.69 2.44
CA ILE A 167 -18.77 3.67 2.41
C ILE A 167 -19.32 2.23 2.54
N PRO A 168 -20.25 1.92 3.47
CA PRO A 168 -20.84 0.57 3.56
C PRO A 168 -21.52 0.16 2.25
N ASP A 169 -22.29 1.07 1.65
CA ASP A 169 -22.98 0.82 0.38
C ASP A 169 -22.00 0.56 -0.77
N ILE A 170 -20.87 1.28 -0.82
CA ILE A 170 -19.82 1.04 -1.80
C ILE A 170 -19.22 -0.35 -1.66
N ILE A 171 -18.99 -0.80 -0.42
CA ILE A 171 -18.48 -2.15 -0.15
C ILE A 171 -19.51 -3.20 -0.61
N GLU A 172 -20.78 -3.01 -0.30
CA GLU A 172 -21.86 -3.96 -0.63
C GLU A 172 -22.17 -4.04 -2.13
N LYS A 173 -22.04 -2.93 -2.86
CA LYS A 173 -22.28 -2.88 -4.32
C LYS A 173 -21.36 -3.78 -5.14
N LYS A 174 -20.20 -4.14 -4.64
CA LYS A 174 -19.20 -5.01 -5.30
C LYS A 174 -18.89 -4.59 -6.75
N SER A 175 -18.98 -3.31 -7.03
CA SER A 175 -18.75 -2.70 -8.32
C SER A 175 -17.62 -1.68 -8.26
N ARG A 176 -16.63 -1.77 -9.17
CA ARG A 176 -15.50 -0.84 -9.23
C ARG A 176 -15.97 0.61 -9.47
N ASP A 177 -17.04 0.79 -10.21
CA ASP A 177 -17.58 2.11 -10.58
C ASP A 177 -18.20 2.86 -9.38
N ALA A 178 -18.45 2.17 -8.27
CA ALA A 178 -18.97 2.76 -7.03
C ALA A 178 -17.88 3.39 -6.16
N ALA A 179 -16.62 2.99 -6.31
CA ALA A 179 -15.51 3.48 -5.51
C ALA A 179 -14.78 4.64 -6.20
N GLY A 180 -14.00 5.41 -5.44
CA GLY A 180 -13.15 6.50 -5.93
C GLY A 180 -12.09 6.08 -6.96
N PHE A 181 -11.34 7.05 -7.44
CA PHE A 181 -10.35 6.90 -8.53
C PHE A 181 -9.18 5.97 -8.24
#